data_5caa801db33d9b10b3f9e8dccc0c50b3
#
_entry.id   5caa801db33d9b10b3f9e8dccc0c50b3
#
_cell.length_a   1.000
_cell.length_b   1.000
_cell.length_c   1.000
_cell.angle_alpha   90.00
_cell.angle_beta   90.00
_cell.angle_gamma   90.00
#
_symmetry.space_group_name_H-M   'P 1'
#
loop_
_entity.id
_entity.type
_entity.pdbx_description
1 polymer ?
#
loop_
_entity_poly.entity_id
_entity_poly.type
_entity_poly.pdbx_seq_one_letter_code
_entity_poly.pdbx_strand_id
1 'polypeptide(L)' 'MAMATQLMDVEDMRDVDWAIIDVLRGGRANAPLIAEETGYSAQYIRERLGRLKEDDIVDALGHGMYQVNESEIPQER' A
#
# COMPACT_ATOMS: atom_id res chain seq x y z
N MET A 1 -14.02 18.51 15.41
CA MET A 1 -13.94 18.11 15.15
C MET A 1 -13.35 17.83 14.35
N ALA A 2 -12.95 17.60 14.17
CA ALA A 2 -12.28 17.34 13.57
C ALA A 2 -12.25 16.74 12.70
N MET A 3 -12.17 16.70 12.06
CA MET A 3 -12.10 16.06 11.42
C MET A 3 -11.28 15.77 10.90
N ALA A 4 -11.28 15.80 11.07
CA ALA A 4 -10.02 15.25 10.91
C ALA A 4 -9.77 14.77 9.56
N THR A 5 -8.56 14.86 9.16
CA THR A 5 -8.16 14.27 7.93
C THR A 5 -8.50 12.81 7.94
N GLN A 6 -9.13 12.37 6.90
CA GLN A 6 -9.60 11.03 6.84
C GLN A 6 -8.55 10.13 6.21
N LEU A 7 -7.92 9.31 7.01
CA LEU A 7 -7.02 8.30 6.51
C LEU A 7 -7.79 7.01 6.29
N MET A 8 -7.22 6.12 5.51
CA MET A 8 -7.80 4.81 5.35
C MET A 8 -7.83 4.11 6.69
N ASP A 9 -8.93 3.47 7.00
CA ASP A 9 -8.94 2.58 8.14
C ASP A 9 -9.17 1.16 7.63
N VAL A 10 -9.26 0.23 8.55
CA VAL A 10 -9.28 -1.17 8.16
C VAL A 10 -10.45 -1.50 7.24
N GLU A 11 -11.57 -0.76 7.38
CA GLU A 11 -12.73 -1.03 6.55
C GLU A 11 -12.55 -0.60 5.10
N ASP A 12 -11.63 0.30 4.85
CA ASP A 12 -11.35 0.77 3.50
C ASP A 12 -10.30 -0.05 2.80
N MET A 13 -9.65 -0.95 3.54
CA MET A 13 -8.60 -1.76 2.97
C MET A 13 -9.19 -2.93 2.19
N ARG A 14 -8.58 -3.23 1.07
CA ARG A 14 -8.97 -4.35 0.23
C ARG A 14 -7.95 -5.46 0.37
N ASP A 15 -8.34 -6.65 -0.05
CA ASP A 15 -7.41 -7.79 0.00
C ASP A 15 -6.11 -7.48 -0.72
N VAL A 16 -6.19 -6.76 -1.87
CA VAL A 16 -4.98 -6.41 -2.60
C VAL A 16 -4.09 -5.49 -1.78
N ASP A 17 -4.67 -4.61 -0.98
CA ASP A 17 -3.88 -3.69 -0.16
C ASP A 17 -3.08 -4.46 0.88
N TRP A 18 -3.71 -5.44 1.52
CA TRP A 18 -3.00 -6.27 2.50
C TRP A 18 -1.91 -7.10 1.83
N ALA A 19 -2.18 -7.59 0.60
CA ALA A 19 -1.17 -8.33 -0.14
C ALA A 19 0.03 -7.45 -0.48
N ILE A 20 -0.23 -6.19 -0.86
CA ILE A 20 0.85 -5.25 -1.13
C ILE A 20 1.69 -5.04 0.13
N ILE A 21 1.02 -4.81 1.24
CA ILE A 21 1.71 -4.58 2.50
C ILE A 21 2.58 -5.78 2.86
N ASP A 22 2.05 -6.99 2.68
CA ASP A 22 2.83 -8.19 2.98
C ASP A 22 4.10 -8.28 2.16
N VAL A 23 4.00 -7.96 0.85
CA VAL A 23 5.19 -7.98 0.01
C VAL A 23 6.20 -6.94 0.49
N LEU A 24 5.73 -5.73 0.78
CA LEU A 24 6.62 -4.64 1.16
C LEU A 24 7.23 -4.85 2.54
N ARG A 25 6.58 -5.63 3.40
CA ARG A 25 7.19 -5.98 4.67
C ARG A 25 8.43 -6.84 4.49
N GLY A 26 8.52 -7.52 3.38
CA GLY A 26 9.71 -8.29 3.04
C GLY A 26 10.81 -7.48 2.41
N GLY A 27 10.54 -6.21 2.08
CA GLY A 27 11.54 -5.33 1.49
C GLY A 27 10.90 -4.44 0.45
N ARG A 28 11.66 -3.47 0.00
CA ARG A 28 11.19 -2.54 -1.03
C ARG A 28 10.88 -3.28 -2.31
N ALA A 29 9.91 -2.77 -3.05
CA ALA A 29 9.53 -3.40 -4.30
C ALA A 29 8.89 -2.38 -5.23
N ASN A 30 8.90 -2.71 -6.51
CA ASN A 30 8.18 -1.91 -7.50
C ASN A 30 6.87 -2.62 -7.86
N ALA A 31 6.01 -1.93 -8.61
CA ALA A 31 4.71 -2.49 -8.95
C ALA A 31 4.81 -3.79 -9.72
N PRO A 32 5.70 -3.92 -10.72
CA PRO A 32 5.80 -5.21 -11.42
C PRO A 32 6.17 -6.37 -10.49
N LEU A 33 7.07 -6.15 -9.55
CA LEU A 33 7.44 -7.21 -8.63
C LEU A 33 6.27 -7.56 -7.71
N ILE A 34 5.58 -6.55 -7.20
CA ILE A 34 4.43 -6.80 -6.35
C ILE A 34 3.36 -7.57 -7.13
N ALA A 35 3.14 -7.18 -8.38
CA ALA A 35 2.16 -7.88 -9.21
C ALA A 35 2.54 -9.35 -9.37
N GLU A 36 3.81 -9.62 -9.62
CA GLU A 36 4.28 -10.97 -9.79
C GLU A 36 4.10 -11.79 -8.52
N GLU A 37 4.38 -11.17 -7.38
CA GLU A 37 4.30 -11.86 -6.09
C GLU A 37 2.86 -12.13 -5.67
N THR A 38 1.94 -11.24 -6.07
CA THR A 38 0.56 -11.30 -5.56
C THR A 38 -0.42 -11.91 -6.55
N GLY A 39 -0.09 -11.91 -7.83
CA GLY A 39 -1.00 -12.38 -8.87
C GLY A 39 -1.96 -11.33 -9.39
N TYR A 40 -1.95 -10.13 -8.86
CA TYR A 40 -2.76 -9.04 -9.39
C TYR A 40 -2.02 -8.39 -10.56
N SER A 41 -2.76 -7.67 -11.41
CA SER A 41 -2.13 -6.97 -12.52
C SER A 41 -1.30 -5.81 -12.01
N ALA A 42 -0.25 -5.48 -12.76
CA ALA A 42 0.60 -4.35 -12.38
C ALA A 42 -0.19 -3.04 -12.36
N GLN A 43 -1.12 -2.89 -13.30
CA GLN A 43 -1.91 -1.67 -13.34
C GLN A 43 -2.76 -1.52 -12.09
N TYR A 44 -3.40 -2.60 -11.66
CA TYR A 44 -4.20 -2.56 -10.45
C TYR A 44 -3.33 -2.27 -9.23
N ILE A 45 -2.16 -2.90 -9.19
CA ILE A 45 -1.22 -2.64 -8.10
C ILE A 45 -0.85 -1.16 -8.07
N ARG A 46 -0.57 -0.56 -9.24
CA ARG A 46 -0.21 0.86 -9.29
C ARG A 46 -1.35 1.75 -8.78
N GLU A 47 -2.58 1.41 -9.12
CA GLU A 47 -3.72 2.17 -8.64
C GLU A 47 -3.83 2.11 -7.13
N ARG A 48 -3.66 0.92 -6.57
CA ARG A 48 -3.76 0.78 -5.12
C ARG A 48 -2.57 1.41 -4.42
N LEU A 49 -1.38 1.31 -4.99
CA LEU A 49 -0.22 1.99 -4.42
C LEU A 49 -0.44 3.50 -4.37
N GLY A 50 -1.06 4.06 -5.40
CA GLY A 50 -1.38 5.48 -5.39
C GLY A 50 -2.28 5.86 -4.24
N ARG A 51 -3.30 5.05 -3.99
CA ARG A 51 -4.21 5.31 -2.88
C ARG A 51 -3.51 5.14 -1.54
N LEU A 52 -2.73 4.07 -1.40
CA LEU A 52 -2.02 3.84 -0.15
C LEU A 52 -0.99 4.92 0.13
N LYS A 53 -0.38 5.45 -0.93
CA LYS A 53 0.57 6.55 -0.79
C LYS A 53 -0.12 7.81 -0.29
N GLU A 54 -1.32 8.09 -0.79
CA GLU A 54 -2.05 9.28 -0.34
C GLU A 54 -2.32 9.25 1.15
N ASP A 55 -2.46 8.06 1.71
CA ASP A 55 -2.75 7.90 3.13
C ASP A 55 -1.50 7.58 3.93
N ASP A 56 -0.33 7.72 3.30
CA ASP A 56 0.98 7.54 3.94
C ASP A 56 1.25 6.13 4.41
N ILE A 57 0.47 5.16 3.92
CA ILE A 57 0.70 3.76 4.27
C ILE A 57 1.92 3.23 3.55
N VAL A 58 2.17 3.71 2.34
CA VAL A 58 3.41 3.40 1.62
C VAL A 58 4.09 4.70 1.21
N ASP A 59 5.39 4.64 1.06
CA ASP A 59 6.19 5.76 0.60
C ASP A 59 6.79 5.42 -0.75
N ALA A 60 6.77 6.40 -1.66
CA ALA A 60 7.43 6.26 -2.94
C ALA A 60 8.87 6.70 -2.77
N LEU A 61 9.80 5.84 -3.15
CA LEU A 61 11.21 6.08 -2.93
C LEU A 61 11.92 6.60 -4.17
N GLY A 62 11.18 6.75 -5.28
CA GLY A 62 11.79 7.11 -6.54
C GLY A 62 12.11 5.85 -7.33
N HIS A 63 12.26 6.03 -8.66
CA HIS A 63 12.59 4.92 -9.55
C HIS A 63 11.54 3.80 -9.49
N GLY A 64 10.31 4.15 -9.14
CA GLY A 64 9.23 3.16 -9.10
C GLY A 64 9.22 2.26 -7.89
N MET A 65 10.11 2.51 -6.93
CA MET A 65 10.19 1.67 -5.73
C MET A 65 9.31 2.23 -4.62
N TYR A 66 8.81 1.32 -3.80
CA TYR A 66 7.95 1.66 -2.67
C TYR A 66 8.40 0.90 -1.43
N GLN A 67 8.10 1.47 -0.29
CA GLN A 67 8.29 0.77 0.98
C GLN A 67 7.06 1.00 1.84
N VAL A 68 6.82 0.10 2.77
CA VAL A 68 5.68 0.23 3.66
C VAL A 68 6.07 1.11 4.84
N ASN A 69 5.10 1.88 5.31
CA ASN A 69 5.26 2.73 6.48
C ASN A 69 4.48 2.08 7.61
N GLU A 70 5.16 1.26 8.41
CA GLU A 70 4.48 0.41 9.40
C GLU A 70 3.62 1.20 10.37
N SER A 71 4.07 2.40 10.74
CA SER A 71 3.36 3.17 11.73
C SER A 71 2.02 3.68 11.24
N GLU A 72 1.80 3.66 9.92
CA GLU A 72 0.57 4.19 9.34
C GLU A 72 -0.39 3.11 8.89
N ILE A 73 -0.05 1.85 9.06
CA ILE A 73 -0.93 0.76 8.66
C ILE A 73 -2.13 0.73 9.60
N PRO A 74 -3.36 0.70 9.04
CA PRO A 74 -4.53 0.59 9.91
C PRO A 74 -4.48 -0.67 10.75
N GLN A 75 -5.21 -0.67 11.85
CA GLN A 75 -5.28 -1.81 12.74
C GLN A 75 -5.66 -3.04 11.93
N GLU A 76 -4.86 -4.08 12.07
CA GLU A 76 -5.10 -5.26 11.27
C GLU A 76 -6.32 -6.01 11.75
N ARG A 77 -6.93 -6.70 10.81
CA ARG A 77 -8.07 -7.55 11.09
C ARG A 77 -7.64 -8.78 11.89
#